data_4475877010336af264614ee899e78817
#
_entry.id   4475877010336af264614ee899e78817
#
_cell.length_a   1.000
_cell.length_b   1.000
_cell.length_c   1.000
_cell.angle_alpha   90.00
_cell.angle_beta   90.00
_cell.angle_gamma   90.00
#
_symmetry.space_group_name_H-M   'P 1'
#
loop_
_entity.id
_entity.type
_entity.pdbx_description
1 polymer ?
#
loop_
_entity_poly.entity_id
_entity_poly.type
_entity_poly.pdbx_seq_one_letter_code
_entity_poly.pdbx_strand_id
1 'polypeptide(L)'
;SLKMDCPTVYRKGSWWLMTYLLFDGRGYETWLAKSKDLLNWKTEGRLMSFSDDSTIWDANQKAGYNALTNSAWGGNYQLEKYRGKYWMSYFGGNQKGYESGPLSIGMAYTEKDPATAHQWQRLDQPILTSSDQLVRWWENKKQFKSTVIWDKKLTTGYPFVMYYNAN
;
A
#
# COMPACT_ATOMS: atom_id res chain seq x y z
N SER A 1 4.04 18.91 -12.57
CA SER A 1 4.06 19.31 -11.14
C SER A 1 3.87 18.11 -10.25
N LEU A 2 4.61 18.07 -9.14
CA LEU A 2 4.44 17.04 -8.11
C LEU A 2 3.05 17.16 -7.49
N LYS A 3 2.35 16.01 -7.36
CA LYS A 3 1.06 15.92 -6.67
C LYS A 3 1.16 14.91 -5.55
N MET A 4 0.64 15.27 -4.38
CA MET A 4 0.51 14.37 -3.23
C MET A 4 -0.93 13.87 -3.14
N ASP A 5 -1.09 12.60 -2.77
CA ASP A 5 -2.40 11.95 -2.73
C ASP A 5 -2.45 10.84 -1.68
N CYS A 6 -3.67 10.42 -1.33
CA CYS A 6 -3.99 9.24 -0.54
C CYS A 6 -3.18 9.08 0.77
N PRO A 7 -3.17 10.07 1.68
CA PRO A 7 -2.51 9.90 2.96
C PRO A 7 -3.20 8.84 3.81
N THR A 8 -2.40 7.97 4.42
CA THR A 8 -2.88 6.95 5.37
C THR A 8 -2.06 7.04 6.65
N VAL A 9 -2.74 7.27 7.79
CA VAL A 9 -2.10 7.52 9.07
C VAL A 9 -2.27 6.32 10.00
N TYR A 10 -1.20 5.95 10.67
CA TYR A 10 -1.12 4.83 11.61
C TYR A 10 -0.01 5.07 12.64
N ARG A 11 0.18 4.15 13.56
CA ARG A 11 1.15 4.33 14.65
C ARG A 11 2.22 3.23 14.66
N LYS A 12 3.41 3.61 15.12
CA LYS A 12 4.47 2.69 15.53
C LYS A 12 5.09 3.21 16.82
N GLY A 13 4.73 2.55 17.93
CA GLY A 13 5.10 3.05 19.26
C GLY A 13 4.54 4.45 19.50
N SER A 14 5.39 5.40 19.87
CA SER A 14 5.01 6.79 20.10
C SER A 14 4.97 7.67 18.83
N TRP A 15 5.32 7.12 17.68
CA TRP A 15 5.30 7.84 16.41
C TRP A 15 3.96 7.69 15.69
N TRP A 16 3.46 8.79 15.16
CA TRP A 16 2.50 8.80 14.08
C TRP A 16 3.26 8.70 12.76
N LEU A 17 2.87 7.77 11.93
CA LEU A 17 3.41 7.54 10.60
C LEU A 17 2.33 7.84 9.57
N MET A 18 2.74 8.39 8.44
CA MET A 18 1.86 8.62 7.31
C MET A 18 2.54 8.10 6.05
N THR A 19 1.91 7.11 5.41
CA THR A 19 2.22 6.82 4.02
C THR A 19 1.41 7.74 3.14
N TYR A 20 2.00 8.25 2.09
CA TYR A 20 1.34 9.06 1.08
C TYR A 20 1.93 8.79 -0.30
N LEU A 21 1.18 9.11 -1.32
CA LEU A 21 1.58 8.91 -2.70
C LEU A 21 2.14 10.21 -3.26
N LEU A 22 3.21 10.08 -4.04
CA LEU A 22 3.77 11.17 -4.80
C LEU A 22 3.71 10.82 -6.29
N PHE A 23 3.06 11.68 -7.07
CA PHE A 23 2.99 11.57 -8.51
C PHE A 23 3.87 12.63 -9.16
N ASP A 24 4.81 12.21 -10.01
CA ASP A 24 5.77 13.10 -10.68
C ASP A 24 5.54 13.25 -12.20
N GLY A 25 4.49 12.61 -12.73
CA GLY A 25 4.19 12.51 -14.15
C GLY A 25 4.52 11.14 -14.76
N ARG A 26 5.45 10.38 -14.15
CA ARG A 26 5.74 9.00 -14.52
C ARG A 26 4.72 8.04 -13.93
N GLY A 27 4.43 8.18 -12.64
CA GLY A 27 3.52 7.33 -11.89
C GLY A 27 3.59 7.62 -10.40
N TYR A 28 3.02 6.73 -9.59
CA TYR A 28 3.04 6.86 -8.14
C TYR A 28 4.26 6.18 -7.51
N GLU A 29 4.85 6.87 -6.55
CA GLU A 29 5.74 6.31 -5.54
C GLU A 29 5.09 6.40 -4.16
N THR A 30 5.45 5.51 -3.25
CA THR A 30 5.01 5.56 -1.84
C THR A 30 6.07 6.18 -0.96
N TRP A 31 5.69 7.17 -0.20
CA TRP A 31 6.55 7.94 0.69
C TRP A 31 6.09 7.82 2.14
N LEU A 32 7.02 8.08 3.06
CA LEU A 32 6.81 8.11 4.50
C LEU A 32 7.04 9.50 5.06
N ALA A 33 6.12 9.94 5.91
CA ALA A 33 6.33 11.02 6.85
C ALA A 33 6.04 10.55 8.27
N LYS A 34 6.58 11.24 9.28
CA LYS A 34 6.33 10.96 10.68
C LYS A 34 6.08 12.20 11.49
N SER A 35 5.34 12.04 12.59
CA SER A 35 4.97 13.10 13.52
C SER A 35 4.92 12.60 14.96
N LYS A 36 5.07 13.50 15.93
CA LYS A 36 4.83 13.24 17.35
C LYS A 36 3.46 13.73 17.83
N ASP A 37 2.84 14.64 17.08
CA ASP A 37 1.68 15.43 17.53
C ASP A 37 0.54 15.49 16.50
N LEU A 38 0.65 14.81 15.34
CA LEU A 38 -0.26 14.86 14.18
C LEU A 38 -0.30 16.21 13.43
N LEU A 39 0.33 17.24 13.96
CA LEU A 39 0.30 18.58 13.39
C LEU A 39 1.59 18.88 12.61
N ASN A 40 2.72 18.49 13.17
CA ASN A 40 4.04 18.74 12.58
C ASN A 40 4.58 17.45 11.97
N TRP A 41 4.60 17.39 10.65
CA TRP A 41 5.04 16.24 9.88
C TRP A 41 6.41 16.48 9.26
N LYS A 42 7.27 15.47 9.38
CA LYS A 42 8.58 15.43 8.73
C LYS A 42 8.61 14.31 7.71
N THR A 43 8.94 14.63 6.48
CA THR A 43 9.20 13.63 5.43
C THR A 43 10.45 12.82 5.78
N GLU A 44 10.33 11.51 5.72
CA GLU A 44 11.45 10.57 5.99
C GLU A 44 12.06 10.05 4.68
N GLY A 45 11.25 9.75 3.66
CA GLY A 45 11.71 9.27 2.37
C GLY A 45 10.79 8.24 1.70
N ARG A 46 11.33 7.57 0.70
CA ARG A 46 10.59 6.60 -0.12
C ARG A 46 10.52 5.22 0.55
N LEU A 47 9.36 4.60 0.42
CA LEU A 47 9.12 3.20 0.80
C LEU A 47 9.04 2.28 -0.42
N MET A 48 8.48 2.77 -1.52
CA MET A 48 8.45 2.07 -2.81
C MET A 48 8.65 3.06 -3.94
N SER A 49 9.42 2.65 -4.93
CA SER A 49 9.85 3.49 -6.04
C SER A 49 9.73 2.74 -7.37
N PHE A 50 9.93 3.46 -8.46
CA PHE A 50 9.95 2.92 -9.82
C PHE A 50 11.02 1.85 -9.99
N SER A 51 10.81 0.95 -10.93
CA SER A 51 11.80 -0.01 -11.38
C SER A 51 12.36 0.43 -12.74
N ASP A 52 13.66 0.19 -12.95
CA ASP A 52 14.29 0.44 -14.25
C ASP A 52 13.95 -0.66 -15.25
N ASP A 53 13.70 -1.88 -14.76
CA ASP A 53 13.21 -2.98 -15.57
C ASP A 53 11.72 -2.79 -15.87
N SER A 54 11.41 -2.40 -17.09
CA SER A 54 10.04 -2.17 -17.58
C SER A 54 9.21 -3.44 -17.77
N THR A 55 9.82 -4.62 -17.66
CA THR A 55 9.10 -5.90 -17.74
C THR A 55 8.40 -6.27 -16.44
N ILE A 56 8.77 -5.65 -15.34
CA ILE A 56 8.13 -5.85 -14.05
C ILE A 56 6.72 -5.25 -14.08
N TRP A 57 5.73 -6.01 -13.60
CA TRP A 57 4.32 -5.65 -13.71
C TRP A 57 3.94 -4.30 -13.08
N ASP A 58 4.68 -3.84 -12.07
CA ASP A 58 4.47 -2.58 -11.34
C ASP A 58 5.61 -1.56 -11.53
N ALA A 59 6.34 -1.64 -12.64
CA ALA A 59 7.54 -0.86 -12.88
C ALA A 59 7.36 0.66 -12.70
N ASN A 60 6.21 1.20 -13.07
CA ASN A 60 5.96 2.63 -13.11
C ASN A 60 4.94 3.14 -12.08
N GLN A 61 4.28 2.25 -11.32
CA GLN A 61 3.32 2.65 -10.31
C GLN A 61 3.42 1.72 -9.10
N LYS A 62 3.68 2.29 -7.92
CA LYS A 62 3.70 1.58 -6.65
C LYS A 62 3.05 2.46 -5.58
N ALA A 63 1.74 2.35 -5.50
CA ALA A 63 0.87 3.18 -4.66
C ALA A 63 0.42 2.40 -3.43
N GLY A 64 1.14 2.55 -2.32
CA GLY A 64 0.96 1.76 -1.11
C GLY A 64 0.12 2.43 -0.03
N TYR A 65 -0.50 1.59 0.77
CA TYR A 65 -1.27 1.93 1.97
C TYR A 65 -0.76 1.08 3.14
N ASN A 66 -1.13 1.42 4.38
CA ASN A 66 -0.87 0.48 5.48
C ASN A 66 -1.82 -0.72 5.37
N ALA A 67 -1.33 -1.91 5.65
CA ALA A 67 -2.14 -3.12 5.53
C ALA A 67 -2.60 -3.67 6.88
N LEU A 68 -1.70 -3.88 7.81
CA LEU A 68 -2.01 -4.52 9.09
C LEU A 68 -1.82 -3.54 10.23
N THR A 69 -2.92 -3.00 10.70
CA THR A 69 -3.00 -2.17 11.90
C THR A 69 -4.05 -2.74 12.86
N ASN A 70 -3.98 -2.34 14.11
CA ASN A 70 -5.09 -2.53 15.03
C ASN A 70 -6.23 -1.60 14.63
N SER A 71 -7.15 -2.13 13.83
CA SER A 71 -8.31 -1.43 13.26
C SER A 71 -9.59 -1.58 14.10
N ALA A 72 -9.52 -2.14 15.31
CA ALA A 72 -10.67 -2.23 16.19
C ALA A 72 -11.21 -0.85 16.51
N TRP A 73 -12.54 -0.72 16.62
CA TRP A 73 -13.18 0.54 17.01
C TRP A 73 -12.62 1.03 18.36
N GLY A 74 -12.17 2.28 18.40
CA GLY A 74 -11.44 2.81 19.56
C GLY A 74 -10.04 2.23 19.73
N GLY A 75 -9.51 1.52 18.75
CA GLY A 75 -8.17 0.96 18.74
C GLY A 75 -7.08 2.02 18.68
N ASN A 76 -5.85 1.59 18.81
CA ASN A 76 -4.69 2.48 18.93
C ASN A 76 -3.97 2.74 17.62
N TYR A 77 -4.46 2.23 16.50
CA TYR A 77 -3.88 2.37 15.14
C TYR A 77 -2.45 1.86 15.00
N GLN A 78 -1.96 1.03 15.93
CA GLN A 78 -0.63 0.47 15.88
C GLN A 78 -0.49 -0.50 14.71
N LEU A 79 0.64 -0.43 14.01
CA LEU A 79 1.04 -1.45 13.04
C LEU A 79 1.21 -2.79 13.74
N GLU A 80 0.74 -3.83 13.12
CA GLU A 80 0.84 -5.20 13.60
C GLU A 80 1.70 -6.06 12.67
N LYS A 81 2.44 -6.98 13.25
CA LYS A 81 3.21 -7.98 12.50
C LYS A 81 2.37 -9.22 12.24
N TYR A 82 2.48 -9.73 11.01
CA TYR A 82 2.05 -11.07 10.67
C TYR A 82 3.23 -11.87 10.16
N ARG A 83 3.47 -13.04 10.78
CA ARG A 83 4.65 -13.88 10.50
C ARG A 83 5.97 -13.09 10.56
N GLY A 84 6.12 -12.27 11.60
CA GLY A 84 7.34 -11.49 11.84
C GLY A 84 7.54 -10.25 10.96
N LYS A 85 6.63 -9.96 10.03
CA LYS A 85 6.74 -8.89 9.04
C LYS A 85 5.63 -7.87 9.20
N TYR A 86 5.94 -6.59 8.88
CA TYR A 86 4.94 -5.56 8.60
C TYR A 86 4.54 -5.66 7.13
N TRP A 87 3.25 -5.58 6.83
CA TRP A 87 2.70 -5.73 5.49
C TRP A 87 2.01 -4.47 5.02
N MET A 88 2.01 -4.26 3.72
CA MET A 88 1.34 -3.15 3.05
C MET A 88 0.77 -3.64 1.72
N SER A 89 -0.52 -3.46 1.51
CA SER A 89 -1.09 -3.62 0.17
C SER A 89 -0.80 -2.38 -0.66
N TYR A 90 -0.60 -2.56 -1.94
CA TYR A 90 -0.40 -1.46 -2.88
C TYR A 90 -1.03 -1.81 -4.23
N PHE A 91 -1.38 -0.81 -5.00
CA PHE A 91 -1.65 -1.05 -6.41
C PHE A 91 -0.45 -0.65 -7.26
N GLY A 92 -0.28 -1.35 -8.36
CA GLY A 92 0.82 -1.13 -9.28
C GLY A 92 0.43 -1.31 -10.72
N GLY A 93 1.30 -0.82 -11.60
CA GLY A 93 1.18 -0.95 -13.05
C GLY A 93 2.48 -0.61 -13.75
N ASN A 94 2.65 -1.10 -14.97
CA ASN A 94 3.87 -0.87 -15.75
C ASN A 94 3.75 0.25 -16.79
N GLN A 95 2.58 0.88 -16.92
CA GLN A 95 2.40 2.03 -17.81
C GLN A 95 2.66 3.34 -17.08
N LYS A 96 3.27 4.29 -17.80
CA LYS A 96 3.49 5.65 -17.30
C LYS A 96 2.23 6.47 -17.38
N GLY A 97 2.04 7.36 -16.44
CA GLY A 97 0.92 8.30 -16.38
C GLY A 97 0.04 8.08 -15.14
N TYR A 98 -0.92 8.99 -14.96
CA TYR A 98 -1.83 8.98 -13.83
C TYR A 98 -2.77 7.76 -13.89
N GLU A 99 -2.58 6.81 -13.00
CA GLU A 99 -3.38 5.57 -12.93
C GLU A 99 -3.54 4.89 -14.30
N SER A 100 -2.48 4.94 -15.14
CA SER A 100 -2.53 4.47 -16.53
C SER A 100 -2.43 2.96 -16.64
N GLY A 101 -3.10 2.40 -17.64
CA GLY A 101 -3.08 0.98 -17.98
C GLY A 101 -3.84 0.09 -17.02
N PRO A 102 -3.69 -1.23 -17.16
CA PRO A 102 -4.16 -2.15 -16.16
C PRO A 102 -3.45 -1.91 -14.84
N LEU A 103 -4.21 -1.90 -13.75
CA LEU A 103 -3.68 -1.82 -12.39
C LEU A 103 -4.03 -3.12 -11.65
N SER A 104 -3.08 -3.60 -10.88
CA SER A 104 -3.22 -4.81 -10.07
C SER A 104 -2.83 -4.53 -8.63
N ILE A 105 -3.28 -5.37 -7.71
CA ILE A 105 -2.95 -5.24 -6.28
C ILE A 105 -1.82 -6.21 -5.95
N GLY A 106 -0.78 -5.67 -5.31
CA GLY A 106 0.35 -6.42 -4.78
C GLY A 106 0.49 -6.26 -3.27
N MET A 107 1.40 -7.03 -2.69
CA MET A 107 1.78 -6.93 -1.28
C MET A 107 3.26 -6.62 -1.15
N ALA A 108 3.57 -5.67 -0.27
CA ALA A 108 4.92 -5.36 0.15
C ALA A 108 5.08 -5.63 1.65
N TYR A 109 6.31 -5.85 2.09
CA TYR A 109 6.60 -6.12 3.49
C TYR A 109 7.98 -5.61 3.91
N THR A 110 8.16 -5.46 5.22
CA THR A 110 9.45 -5.21 5.82
C THR A 110 9.58 -5.92 7.17
N GLU A 111 10.80 -6.35 7.50
CA GLU A 111 11.19 -6.83 8.82
C GLU A 111 11.87 -5.74 9.65
N LYS A 112 12.27 -4.65 8.96
CA LYS A 112 12.94 -3.49 9.57
C LYS A 112 11.92 -2.58 10.27
N ASP A 113 12.44 -1.55 10.96
CA ASP A 113 11.59 -0.55 11.61
C ASP A 113 10.80 0.26 10.56
N PRO A 114 9.46 0.18 10.54
CA PRO A 114 8.63 0.91 9.58
C PRO A 114 8.59 2.43 9.83
N ALA A 115 9.12 2.92 10.94
CA ALA A 115 9.25 4.35 11.23
C ALA A 115 10.49 4.99 10.55
N THR A 116 11.31 4.18 9.88
CA THR A 116 12.49 4.63 9.13
C THR A 116 12.28 4.35 7.65
N ALA A 117 12.52 5.36 6.79
CA ALA A 117 12.38 5.19 5.35
C ALA A 117 13.43 4.23 4.81
N HIS A 118 12.97 3.22 4.11
CA HIS A 118 13.76 2.24 3.36
C HIS A 118 12.85 1.58 2.33
N GLN A 119 13.44 0.95 1.31
CA GLN A 119 12.65 0.21 0.32
C GLN A 119 12.04 -1.04 0.97
N TRP A 120 10.72 -1.14 0.92
CA TRP A 120 10.01 -2.36 1.30
C TRP A 120 10.18 -3.42 0.23
N GLN A 121 10.28 -4.67 0.65
CA GLN A 121 10.31 -5.81 -0.25
C GLN A 121 8.91 -6.05 -0.80
N ARG A 122 8.80 -6.48 -2.05
CA ARG A 122 7.54 -6.76 -2.72
C ARG A 122 7.46 -8.24 -3.07
N LEU A 123 6.27 -8.78 -3.12
CA LEU A 123 6.06 -10.05 -3.79
C LEU A 123 6.27 -9.87 -5.30
N ASP A 124 6.85 -10.88 -5.96
CA ASP A 124 7.19 -10.81 -7.39
C ASP A 124 5.95 -10.70 -8.28
N GLN A 125 4.84 -11.27 -7.84
CA GLN A 125 3.57 -11.26 -8.57
C GLN A 125 2.50 -10.49 -7.81
N PRO A 126 1.54 -9.87 -8.51
CA PRO A 126 0.36 -9.31 -7.88
C PRO A 126 -0.47 -10.41 -7.23
N ILE A 127 -1.23 -10.05 -6.20
CA ILE A 127 -2.15 -10.97 -5.52
C ILE A 127 -3.57 -10.91 -6.09
N LEU A 128 -3.88 -9.88 -6.86
CA LEU A 128 -5.15 -9.72 -7.56
C LEU A 128 -4.92 -8.95 -8.85
N THR A 129 -5.40 -9.51 -9.96
CA THR A 129 -5.27 -8.91 -11.30
C THR A 129 -6.60 -8.92 -12.04
N SER A 130 -6.74 -8.05 -13.04
CA SER A 130 -7.91 -8.03 -13.92
C SER A 130 -8.06 -9.29 -14.80
N SER A 131 -7.03 -10.12 -14.86
CA SER A 131 -7.04 -11.41 -15.59
C SER A 131 -7.36 -12.62 -14.73
N ASP A 132 -7.61 -12.45 -13.43
CA ASP A 132 -7.96 -13.57 -12.56
C ASP A 132 -9.32 -14.16 -12.93
N GLN A 133 -9.45 -15.48 -12.85
CA GLN A 133 -10.64 -16.21 -13.32
C GLN A 133 -11.94 -15.80 -12.63
N LEU A 134 -11.86 -15.32 -11.39
CA LEU A 134 -13.01 -14.92 -10.59
C LEU A 134 -13.34 -13.43 -10.72
N VAL A 135 -12.59 -12.69 -11.55
CA VAL A 135 -12.83 -11.27 -11.80
C VAL A 135 -14.17 -11.07 -12.51
N ARG A 136 -14.95 -10.15 -11.99
CA ARG A 136 -16.25 -9.80 -12.56
C ARG A 136 -16.08 -8.78 -13.71
N TRP A 137 -17.08 -8.67 -14.56
CA TRP A 137 -17.04 -7.80 -15.73
C TRP A 137 -16.77 -6.31 -15.40
N TRP A 138 -17.14 -5.86 -14.19
CA TRP A 138 -16.94 -4.47 -13.73
C TRP A 138 -15.58 -4.24 -13.05
N GLU A 139 -14.77 -5.26 -12.85
CA GLU A 139 -13.43 -5.18 -12.24
C GLU A 139 -12.32 -5.70 -13.16
N ASN A 140 -12.58 -5.70 -14.45
CA ASN A 140 -11.70 -6.33 -15.43
C ASN A 140 -10.67 -5.39 -16.06
N LYS A 141 -10.51 -4.17 -15.56
CA LYS A 141 -9.54 -3.19 -16.06
C LYS A 141 -8.52 -2.80 -15.01
N LYS A 142 -8.98 -2.36 -13.85
CA LYS A 142 -8.14 -1.85 -12.76
C LYS A 142 -8.65 -2.33 -11.43
N GLN A 143 -7.72 -2.75 -10.58
CA GLN A 143 -7.96 -2.97 -9.15
C GLN A 143 -6.97 -2.09 -8.39
N PHE A 144 -7.45 -1.26 -7.46
CA PHE A 144 -6.65 -0.24 -6.82
C PHE A 144 -7.22 0.19 -5.46
N LYS A 145 -6.45 0.98 -4.70
CA LYS A 145 -6.87 1.57 -3.41
C LYS A 145 -7.39 0.53 -2.42
N SER A 146 -6.57 -0.48 -2.13
CA SER A 146 -6.93 -1.60 -1.25
C SER A 146 -6.67 -1.31 0.22
N THR A 147 -7.47 -1.92 1.08
CA THR A 147 -7.27 -1.98 2.53
C THR A 147 -7.43 -3.41 2.99
N VAL A 148 -6.46 -3.92 3.74
CA VAL A 148 -6.48 -5.27 4.31
C VAL A 148 -6.80 -5.19 5.81
N ILE A 149 -7.77 -5.97 6.23
CA ILE A 149 -8.18 -6.10 7.64
C ILE A 149 -7.81 -7.50 8.12
N TRP A 150 -7.16 -7.57 9.28
CA TRP A 150 -6.90 -8.85 9.96
C TRP A 150 -8.07 -9.18 10.89
N ASP A 151 -8.93 -10.08 10.44
CA ASP A 151 -10.05 -10.60 11.22
C ASP A 151 -9.59 -11.73 12.15
N LYS A 152 -8.96 -11.37 13.26
CA LYS A 152 -8.45 -12.32 14.26
C LYS A 152 -9.53 -13.19 14.90
N LYS A 153 -10.79 -12.76 14.85
CA LYS A 153 -11.95 -13.48 15.40
C LYS A 153 -12.62 -14.38 14.38
N LEU A 154 -12.15 -14.36 13.12
CA LEU A 154 -12.75 -15.12 12.01
C LEU A 154 -14.24 -14.84 11.83
N THR A 155 -14.69 -13.61 12.08
CA THR A 155 -16.09 -13.21 11.98
C THR A 155 -16.63 -13.37 10.55
N THR A 156 -15.73 -13.20 9.56
CA THR A 156 -16.03 -13.39 8.14
C THR A 156 -15.77 -14.83 7.65
N GLY A 157 -15.24 -15.70 8.51
CA GLY A 157 -14.75 -17.02 8.16
C GLY A 157 -13.33 -17.06 7.59
N TYR A 158 -12.69 -15.89 7.40
CA TYR A 158 -11.34 -15.75 6.85
C TYR A 158 -10.47 -14.89 7.77
N PRO A 159 -9.17 -15.20 7.89
CA PRO A 159 -8.27 -14.39 8.74
C PRO A 159 -7.95 -13.02 8.15
N PHE A 160 -8.08 -12.83 6.84
CA PHE A 160 -7.86 -11.56 6.17
C PHE A 160 -8.99 -11.25 5.20
N VAL A 161 -9.39 -9.98 5.23
CA VAL A 161 -10.40 -9.44 4.30
C VAL A 161 -9.79 -8.22 3.62
N MET A 162 -9.90 -8.14 2.31
CA MET A 162 -9.44 -7.00 1.53
C MET A 162 -10.64 -6.28 0.90
N TYR A 163 -10.70 -4.97 1.12
CA TYR A 163 -11.59 -4.07 0.38
C TYR A 163 -10.76 -3.33 -0.65
N TYR A 164 -11.26 -3.16 -1.85
CA TYR A 164 -10.57 -2.47 -2.93
C TYR A 164 -11.56 -1.79 -3.88
N ASN A 165 -11.07 -0.81 -4.63
CA ASN A 165 -11.79 -0.21 -5.73
C ASN A 165 -11.45 -0.93 -7.03
N ALA A 166 -12.41 -0.95 -7.97
CA ALA A 166 -12.21 -1.54 -9.29
C ALA A 166 -13.04 -0.83 -10.36
N ASN A 167 -12.65 -0.99 -11.62
CA ASN A 167 -13.42 -0.61 -12.81
C ASN A 167 -13.03 -1.46 -14.03
#